data_8255d6f1452740b5dc560d96569cf227
#
_entry.id   8255d6f1452740b5dc560d96569cf227
#
_cell.length_a   1.000
_cell.length_b   1.000
_cell.length_c   1.000
_cell.angle_alpha   90.00
_cell.angle_beta   90.00
_cell.angle_gamma   90.00
#
_symmetry.space_group_name_H-M   'P 1'
#
loop_
_entity.id
_entity.type
_entity.pdbx_description
1 polymer ?
#
loop_
_entity_poly.entity_id
_entity_poly.type
_entity_poly.pdbx_seq_one_letter_code
_entity_poly.pdbx_strand_id
1 'polypeptide(L)'
;MTKREIEITTEDGVANAGLFGQAGGAGVILYMDAFGARAALDCMAERLAGQGYVVLVPDLFYRHAPYGPFDARTAFSAPATAMKIRGLLTATTQAMTMADSGAFLDALEREGVKGPVGTVGYCMGGARALNAAAAFPDRIRAAASFHGGNLASDAADSPYNNATRIKARVYVGSAGVDKSFPPEQSGRLAQALRAAEVDHIIENYAGMAHGWCVPDHGVYDEAGAERHWKRLTGFFAETLT
;
A
#
# COMPACT_ATOMS: atom_id res chain seq x y z
N MET A 1 15.97 2.61 -13.15
CA MET A 1 16.17 1.14 -13.14
C MET A 1 15.06 0.52 -13.97
N THR A 2 15.34 -0.53 -14.74
CA THR A 2 14.33 -1.07 -15.68
C THR A 2 13.34 -1.95 -14.91
N LYS A 3 12.04 -1.70 -15.08
CA LYS A 3 10.96 -2.58 -14.65
C LYS A 3 11.13 -3.98 -15.27
N ARG A 4 10.99 -5.03 -14.48
CA ARG A 4 10.76 -6.40 -14.93
C ARG A 4 9.31 -6.78 -14.66
N GLU A 5 8.63 -7.32 -15.65
CA GLU A 5 7.32 -7.95 -15.42
C GLU A 5 7.56 -9.38 -14.95
N ILE A 6 6.90 -9.77 -13.86
CA ILE A 6 6.92 -11.14 -13.36
C ILE A 6 5.50 -11.65 -13.14
N GLU A 7 5.34 -12.95 -13.25
CA GLU A 7 4.10 -13.65 -12.94
C GLU A 7 4.23 -14.36 -11.59
N ILE A 8 3.22 -14.21 -10.74
CA ILE A 8 3.18 -14.80 -9.41
C ILE A 8 1.97 -15.71 -9.32
N THR A 9 2.22 -17.02 -9.17
CA THR A 9 1.16 -17.99 -8.94
C THR A 9 0.59 -17.79 -7.54
N THR A 10 -0.72 -17.62 -7.46
CA THR A 10 -1.52 -17.51 -6.24
C THR A 10 -2.51 -18.67 -6.18
N GLU A 11 -3.29 -18.79 -5.09
CA GLU A 11 -4.35 -19.81 -4.99
C GLU A 11 -5.46 -19.63 -6.04
N ASP A 12 -5.72 -18.39 -6.45
CA ASP A 12 -6.84 -18.04 -7.35
C ASP A 12 -6.41 -17.76 -8.80
N GLY A 13 -5.14 -17.95 -9.14
CA GLY A 13 -4.63 -17.75 -10.50
C GLY A 13 -3.24 -17.14 -10.54
N VAL A 14 -2.95 -16.41 -11.62
CA VAL A 14 -1.65 -15.77 -11.84
C VAL A 14 -1.79 -14.26 -11.76
N ALA A 15 -1.11 -13.65 -10.80
CA ALA A 15 -1.02 -12.21 -10.67
C ALA A 15 0.21 -11.68 -11.40
N ASN A 16 0.03 -10.69 -12.27
CA ASN A 16 1.14 -9.94 -12.84
C ASN A 16 1.69 -8.95 -11.80
N ALA A 17 2.99 -8.72 -11.82
CA ALA A 17 3.63 -7.74 -10.95
C ALA A 17 4.81 -7.06 -11.64
N GLY A 18 4.98 -5.76 -11.37
CA GLY A 18 6.21 -5.05 -11.67
C GLY A 18 7.24 -5.29 -10.57
N LEU A 19 8.46 -5.66 -10.96
CA LEU A 19 9.59 -5.79 -10.05
C LEU A 19 10.67 -4.78 -10.42
N PHE A 20 11.17 -4.06 -9.41
CA PHE A 20 12.13 -2.97 -9.54
C PHE A 20 13.28 -3.15 -8.55
N GLY A 21 14.46 -2.66 -8.91
CA GLY A 21 15.66 -2.75 -8.05
C GLY A 21 16.56 -3.93 -8.40
N GLN A 22 17.60 -4.11 -7.61
CA GLN A 22 18.61 -5.16 -7.78
C GLN A 22 18.59 -6.11 -6.58
N ALA A 23 18.84 -7.39 -6.82
CA ALA A 23 18.93 -8.41 -5.78
C ALA A 23 19.90 -7.98 -4.65
N GLY A 24 19.57 -8.33 -3.42
CA GLY A 24 20.36 -8.02 -2.23
C GLY A 24 19.91 -6.80 -1.43
N GLY A 25 19.02 -5.96 -1.97
CA GLY A 25 18.34 -4.92 -1.20
C GLY A 25 17.24 -5.47 -0.31
N ALA A 26 16.80 -4.68 0.67
CA ALA A 26 15.60 -4.99 1.44
C ALA A 26 14.35 -4.96 0.54
N GLY A 27 13.40 -5.87 0.80
CA GLY A 27 12.18 -5.96 0.01
C GLY A 27 11.12 -4.95 0.41
N VAL A 28 10.35 -4.47 -0.56
CA VAL A 28 9.16 -3.64 -0.34
C VAL A 28 8.02 -4.12 -1.23
N ILE A 29 6.84 -4.37 -0.66
CA ILE A 29 5.62 -4.53 -1.44
C ILE A 29 4.90 -3.18 -1.47
N LEU A 30 4.68 -2.65 -2.68
CA LEU A 30 3.87 -1.45 -2.91
C LEU A 30 2.46 -1.87 -3.33
N TYR A 31 1.50 -1.73 -2.41
CA TYR A 31 0.09 -2.00 -2.68
C TYR A 31 -0.57 -0.82 -3.40
N MET A 32 -1.15 -1.11 -4.55
CA MET A 32 -1.77 -0.14 -5.44
C MET A 32 -3.01 0.52 -4.84
N ASP A 33 -3.38 1.64 -5.42
CA ASP A 33 -4.66 2.31 -5.18
C ASP A 33 -5.81 1.71 -6.03
N ALA A 34 -6.97 2.34 -5.99
CA ALA A 34 -8.19 1.89 -6.66
C ALA A 34 -8.12 1.89 -8.20
N PHE A 35 -7.10 2.50 -8.80
CA PHE A 35 -6.98 2.61 -10.26
C PHE A 35 -6.13 1.49 -10.87
N GLY A 36 -5.61 0.57 -10.07
CA GLY A 36 -4.82 -0.57 -10.53
C GLY A 36 -3.35 -0.27 -10.76
N ALA A 37 -2.61 -1.31 -11.16
CA ALA A 37 -1.21 -1.20 -11.55
C ALA A 37 -1.08 -0.32 -12.81
N ARG A 38 -0.18 0.69 -12.77
CA ARG A 38 -0.01 1.66 -13.85
C ARG A 38 1.30 2.45 -13.71
N ALA A 39 1.66 3.18 -14.77
CA ALA A 39 2.92 3.92 -14.88
C ALA A 39 3.22 4.85 -13.68
N ALA A 40 2.20 5.49 -13.08
CA ALA A 40 2.41 6.33 -11.90
C ALA A 40 2.98 5.55 -10.71
N LEU A 41 2.46 4.35 -10.46
CA LEU A 41 2.97 3.47 -9.40
C LEU A 41 4.33 2.87 -9.78
N ASP A 42 4.56 2.60 -11.07
CA ASP A 42 5.87 2.17 -11.55
C ASP A 42 6.95 3.23 -11.28
N CYS A 43 6.67 4.52 -11.56
CA CYS A 43 7.58 5.63 -11.22
C CYS A 43 7.84 5.74 -9.71
N MET A 44 6.81 5.50 -8.89
CA MET A 44 6.96 5.49 -7.43
C MET A 44 7.84 4.32 -6.96
N ALA A 45 7.67 3.14 -7.55
CA ALA A 45 8.50 1.98 -7.27
C ALA A 45 9.95 2.18 -7.73
N GLU A 46 10.17 2.79 -8.91
CA GLU A 46 11.51 3.15 -9.39
C GLU A 46 12.22 4.11 -8.42
N ARG A 47 11.50 5.07 -7.85
CA ARG A 47 12.05 5.99 -6.86
C ARG A 47 12.52 5.27 -5.59
N LEU A 48 11.74 4.32 -5.08
CA LEU A 48 12.15 3.46 -3.95
C LEU A 48 13.33 2.56 -4.32
N ALA A 49 13.30 1.95 -5.51
CA ALA A 49 14.38 1.11 -6.00
C ALA A 49 15.69 1.91 -6.15
N GLY A 50 15.59 3.21 -6.48
CA GLY A 50 16.72 4.15 -6.49
C GLY A 50 17.35 4.38 -5.11
N GLN A 51 16.65 4.05 -4.01
CA GLN A 51 17.16 4.06 -2.64
C GLN A 51 17.76 2.71 -2.20
N GLY A 52 17.83 1.72 -3.10
CA GLY A 52 18.43 0.42 -2.83
C GLY A 52 17.44 -0.69 -2.46
N TYR A 53 16.13 -0.44 -2.51
CA TYR A 53 15.11 -1.46 -2.23
C TYR A 53 14.81 -2.33 -3.45
N VAL A 54 14.37 -3.58 -3.19
CA VAL A 54 13.73 -4.44 -4.20
C VAL A 54 12.23 -4.27 -4.05
N VAL A 55 11.58 -3.64 -5.03
CA VAL A 55 10.19 -3.23 -4.93
C VAL A 55 9.30 -4.08 -5.82
N LEU A 56 8.28 -4.68 -5.25
CA LEU A 56 7.24 -5.44 -5.94
C LEU A 56 5.94 -4.63 -5.98
N VAL A 57 5.38 -4.45 -7.17
CA VAL A 57 4.07 -3.80 -7.39
C VAL A 57 3.11 -4.84 -7.97
N PRO A 58 2.37 -5.59 -7.14
CA PRO A 58 1.43 -6.60 -7.62
C PRO A 58 0.15 -5.98 -8.14
N ASP A 59 -0.41 -6.57 -9.20
CA ASP A 59 -1.77 -6.29 -9.64
C ASP A 59 -2.78 -7.03 -8.74
N LEU A 60 -3.45 -6.32 -7.86
CA LEU A 60 -4.44 -6.90 -6.96
C LEU A 60 -5.76 -7.24 -7.65
N PHE A 61 -6.00 -6.68 -8.84
CA PHE A 61 -7.23 -6.91 -9.61
C PHE A 61 -7.09 -8.01 -10.67
N TYR A 62 -6.02 -8.79 -10.65
CA TYR A 62 -5.71 -9.82 -11.64
C TYR A 62 -6.86 -10.81 -11.89
N ARG A 63 -7.66 -11.11 -10.85
CA ARG A 63 -8.85 -11.99 -10.97
C ARG A 63 -9.92 -11.42 -11.89
N HIS A 64 -9.87 -10.14 -12.17
CA HIS A 64 -10.86 -9.39 -12.95
C HIS A 64 -10.28 -8.83 -14.25
N ALA A 65 -9.09 -9.26 -14.64
CA ALA A 65 -8.46 -8.81 -15.89
C ALA A 65 -9.23 -9.29 -17.12
N PRO A 66 -9.34 -8.46 -18.20
CA PRO A 66 -8.88 -7.09 -18.30
C PRO A 66 -9.87 -6.11 -17.63
N TYR A 67 -9.39 -5.19 -16.80
CA TYR A 67 -10.25 -4.24 -16.07
C TYR A 67 -10.03 -2.78 -16.42
N GLY A 68 -8.82 -2.36 -16.74
CA GLY A 68 -8.41 -0.99 -17.04
C GLY A 68 -7.98 -0.79 -18.48
N PRO A 69 -7.20 0.26 -18.76
CA PRO A 69 -6.70 1.25 -17.82
C PRO A 69 -7.74 2.27 -17.33
N PHE A 70 -7.48 2.86 -16.16
CA PHE A 70 -8.28 3.96 -15.60
C PHE A 70 -7.46 5.24 -15.53
N ASP A 71 -8.05 6.39 -15.94
CA ASP A 71 -7.48 7.71 -15.71
C ASP A 71 -7.86 8.19 -14.29
N ALA A 72 -6.88 8.29 -13.41
CA ALA A 72 -7.09 8.66 -12.01
C ALA A 72 -7.71 10.06 -11.82
N ARG A 73 -7.58 10.96 -12.81
CA ARG A 73 -8.14 12.31 -12.75
C ARG A 73 -9.65 12.35 -13.00
N THR A 74 -10.14 11.45 -13.84
CA THR A 74 -11.52 11.50 -14.36
C THR A 74 -12.35 10.27 -13.99
N ALA A 75 -11.74 9.19 -13.54
CA ALA A 75 -12.39 7.90 -13.34
C ALA A 75 -13.63 7.94 -12.43
N PHE A 76 -13.58 8.70 -11.35
CA PHE A 76 -14.73 8.85 -10.44
C PHE A 76 -15.76 9.88 -10.91
N SER A 77 -15.44 10.73 -11.88
CA SER A 77 -16.38 11.67 -12.48
C SER A 77 -17.27 11.02 -13.55
N ALA A 78 -16.83 9.89 -14.11
CA ALA A 78 -17.58 9.12 -15.10
C ALA A 78 -18.38 8.00 -14.38
N PRO A 79 -19.72 8.04 -14.33
CA PRO A 79 -20.53 7.13 -13.52
C PRO A 79 -20.27 5.63 -13.79
N ALA A 80 -20.14 5.25 -15.06
CA ALA A 80 -19.88 3.86 -15.45
C ALA A 80 -18.50 3.37 -14.96
N THR A 81 -17.46 4.22 -15.11
CA THR A 81 -16.11 3.93 -14.63
C THR A 81 -16.06 3.86 -13.11
N ALA A 82 -16.70 4.82 -12.44
CA ALA A 82 -16.81 4.83 -10.98
C ALA A 82 -17.50 3.56 -10.44
N MET A 83 -18.56 3.10 -11.10
CA MET A 83 -19.25 1.86 -10.76
C MET A 83 -18.35 0.64 -10.95
N LYS A 84 -17.61 0.57 -12.07
CA LYS A 84 -16.65 -0.51 -12.34
C LYS A 84 -15.56 -0.56 -11.26
N ILE A 85 -14.95 0.57 -10.91
CA ILE A 85 -13.93 0.66 -9.87
C ILE A 85 -14.50 0.21 -8.51
N ARG A 86 -15.68 0.68 -8.12
CA ARG A 86 -16.33 0.25 -6.87
C ARG A 86 -16.59 -1.26 -6.86
N GLY A 87 -16.99 -1.83 -8.00
CA GLY A 87 -17.14 -3.27 -8.18
C GLY A 87 -15.83 -4.03 -7.93
N LEU A 88 -14.71 -3.57 -8.51
CA LEU A 88 -13.38 -4.15 -8.28
C LEU A 88 -12.95 -4.06 -6.81
N LEU A 89 -13.17 -2.89 -6.17
CA LEU A 89 -12.87 -2.71 -4.75
C LEU A 89 -13.65 -3.67 -3.85
N THR A 90 -14.93 -3.88 -4.15
CA THR A 90 -15.78 -4.79 -3.39
C THR A 90 -15.40 -6.25 -3.63
N ALA A 91 -15.10 -6.62 -4.88
CA ALA A 91 -14.75 -7.99 -5.26
C ALA A 91 -13.34 -8.42 -4.82
N THR A 92 -12.42 -7.45 -4.60
CA THR A 92 -11.07 -7.73 -4.11
C THR A 92 -11.01 -7.50 -2.60
N THR A 93 -11.32 -8.53 -1.81
CA THR A 93 -11.40 -8.45 -0.35
C THR A 93 -10.05 -8.34 0.34
N GLN A 94 -10.03 -7.93 1.62
CA GLN A 94 -8.81 -7.98 2.45
C GLN A 94 -8.27 -9.41 2.55
N ALA A 95 -9.15 -10.39 2.76
CA ALA A 95 -8.76 -11.79 2.89
C ALA A 95 -8.05 -12.33 1.64
N MET A 96 -8.59 -12.03 0.44
CA MET A 96 -7.94 -12.38 -0.83
C MET A 96 -6.55 -11.77 -0.94
N THR A 97 -6.42 -10.47 -0.65
CA THR A 97 -5.11 -9.82 -0.70
C THR A 97 -4.13 -10.40 0.33
N MET A 98 -4.60 -10.82 1.51
CA MET A 98 -3.73 -11.44 2.50
C MET A 98 -3.25 -12.82 2.05
N ALA A 99 -4.11 -13.64 1.45
CA ALA A 99 -3.70 -14.90 0.84
C ALA A 99 -2.62 -14.68 -0.26
N ASP A 100 -2.87 -13.72 -1.16
CA ASP A 100 -1.91 -13.36 -2.22
C ASP A 100 -0.59 -12.81 -1.66
N SER A 101 -0.64 -12.08 -0.55
CA SER A 101 0.55 -11.46 0.05
C SER A 101 1.58 -12.48 0.52
N GLY A 102 1.18 -13.69 0.88
CA GLY A 102 2.10 -14.82 1.10
C GLY A 102 2.92 -15.12 -0.16
N ALA A 103 2.23 -15.28 -1.31
CA ALA A 103 2.89 -15.53 -2.59
C ALA A 103 3.77 -14.35 -3.05
N PHE A 104 3.37 -13.11 -2.75
CA PHE A 104 4.18 -11.92 -3.04
C PHE A 104 5.47 -11.87 -2.22
N LEU A 105 5.41 -12.23 -0.94
CA LEU A 105 6.57 -12.34 -0.08
C LEU A 105 7.52 -13.45 -0.57
N ASP A 106 6.98 -14.59 -0.97
CA ASP A 106 7.76 -15.70 -1.52
C ASP A 106 8.40 -15.34 -2.87
N ALA A 107 7.72 -14.50 -3.68
CA ALA A 107 8.29 -13.98 -4.90
C ALA A 107 9.50 -13.08 -4.63
N LEU A 108 9.42 -12.17 -3.66
CA LEU A 108 10.56 -11.34 -3.25
C LEU A 108 11.74 -12.18 -2.77
N GLU A 109 11.50 -13.25 -2.01
CA GLU A 109 12.54 -14.15 -1.56
C GLU A 109 13.22 -14.87 -2.73
N ARG A 110 12.46 -15.36 -3.72
CA ARG A 110 12.99 -15.95 -4.96
C ARG A 110 13.81 -14.95 -5.78
N GLU A 111 13.47 -13.66 -5.72
CA GLU A 111 14.19 -12.56 -6.37
C GLU A 111 15.42 -12.09 -5.57
N GLY A 112 15.79 -12.81 -4.52
CA GLY A 112 17.03 -12.60 -3.77
C GLY A 112 16.92 -11.67 -2.55
N VAL A 113 15.71 -11.30 -2.13
CA VAL A 113 15.48 -10.61 -0.85
C VAL A 113 15.66 -11.60 0.29
N LYS A 114 16.62 -11.34 1.20
CA LYS A 114 16.97 -12.25 2.32
C LYS A 114 16.62 -11.69 3.69
N GLY A 115 16.17 -10.44 3.76
CA GLY A 115 15.88 -9.74 5.01
C GLY A 115 14.38 -9.52 5.22
N PRO A 116 14.04 -8.77 6.26
CA PRO A 116 12.68 -8.35 6.52
C PRO A 116 12.16 -7.47 5.38
N VAL A 117 10.84 -7.52 5.17
CA VAL A 117 10.17 -6.78 4.10
C VAL A 117 9.41 -5.60 4.69
N GLY A 118 9.40 -4.48 3.95
CA GLY A 118 8.49 -3.37 4.18
C GLY A 118 7.24 -3.48 3.31
N THR A 119 6.17 -2.88 3.76
CA THR A 119 4.97 -2.66 2.94
C THR A 119 4.65 -1.18 2.89
N VAL A 120 4.22 -0.70 1.74
CA VAL A 120 3.61 0.62 1.59
C VAL A 120 2.37 0.51 0.74
N GLY A 121 1.33 1.23 1.09
CA GLY A 121 0.09 1.22 0.34
C GLY A 121 -0.56 2.59 0.26
N TYR A 122 -1.24 2.82 -0.85
CA TYR A 122 -1.91 4.07 -1.20
C TYR A 122 -3.41 3.84 -1.35
N CYS A 123 -4.25 4.72 -0.79
CA CYS A 123 -5.71 4.59 -0.86
C CYS A 123 -6.17 3.23 -0.26
N MET A 124 -6.83 2.38 -1.06
CA MET A 124 -7.19 1.01 -0.64
C MET A 124 -5.96 0.19 -0.21
N GLY A 125 -4.81 0.40 -0.87
CA GLY A 125 -3.56 -0.27 -0.56
C GLY A 125 -3.04 0.03 0.84
N GLY A 126 -3.40 1.17 1.42
CA GLY A 126 -3.01 1.52 2.79
C GLY A 126 -3.53 0.53 3.83
N ALA A 127 -4.80 0.11 3.72
CA ALA A 127 -5.36 -0.93 4.58
C ALA A 127 -4.73 -2.30 4.30
N ARG A 128 -4.38 -2.59 3.03
CA ARG A 128 -3.68 -3.83 2.63
C ARG A 128 -2.30 -3.92 3.28
N ALA A 129 -1.53 -2.83 3.27
CA ALA A 129 -0.20 -2.77 3.87
C ALA A 129 -0.22 -3.06 5.38
N LEU A 130 -1.16 -2.48 6.12
CA LEU A 130 -1.30 -2.72 7.56
C LEU A 130 -1.80 -4.14 7.87
N ASN A 131 -2.78 -4.65 7.12
CA ASN A 131 -3.26 -6.02 7.30
C ASN A 131 -2.22 -7.07 6.93
N ALA A 132 -1.37 -6.81 5.91
CA ALA A 132 -0.25 -7.69 5.59
C ALA A 132 0.76 -7.79 6.75
N ALA A 133 1.05 -6.67 7.42
CA ALA A 133 1.92 -6.68 8.60
C ALA A 133 1.33 -7.50 9.77
N ALA A 134 0.00 -7.50 9.92
CA ALA A 134 -0.68 -8.33 10.90
C ALA A 134 -0.76 -9.82 10.50
N ALA A 135 -0.86 -10.11 9.20
CA ALA A 135 -0.94 -11.48 8.68
C ALA A 135 0.44 -12.17 8.65
N PHE A 136 1.52 -11.39 8.42
CA PHE A 136 2.89 -11.90 8.29
C PHE A 136 3.86 -11.19 9.26
N PRO A 137 3.61 -11.24 10.58
CA PRO A 137 4.33 -10.44 11.56
C PRO A 137 5.83 -10.80 11.67
N ASP A 138 6.21 -11.99 11.25
CA ASP A 138 7.61 -12.43 11.31
C ASP A 138 8.39 -12.09 10.02
N ARG A 139 7.70 -11.74 8.93
CA ARG A 139 8.30 -11.39 7.63
C ARG A 139 8.27 -9.87 7.36
N ILE A 140 7.29 -9.15 7.88
CA ILE A 140 7.11 -7.71 7.66
C ILE A 140 7.54 -6.94 8.89
N ARG A 141 8.49 -6.01 8.72
CA ARG A 141 9.07 -5.20 9.79
C ARG A 141 8.65 -3.74 9.74
N ALA A 142 8.19 -3.26 8.60
CA ALA A 142 7.72 -1.89 8.40
C ALA A 142 6.44 -1.89 7.59
N ALA A 143 5.43 -1.12 8.01
CA ALA A 143 4.19 -0.98 7.27
C ALA A 143 3.79 0.49 7.18
N ALA A 144 3.69 1.03 5.97
CA ALA A 144 3.32 2.41 5.71
C ALA A 144 1.99 2.50 4.95
N SER A 145 1.13 3.42 5.38
CA SER A 145 -0.15 3.72 4.74
C SER A 145 -0.24 5.21 4.44
N PHE A 146 -0.41 5.58 3.17
CA PHE A 146 -0.65 6.97 2.78
C PHE A 146 -2.06 7.14 2.22
N HIS A 147 -2.78 8.14 2.73
CA HIS A 147 -4.21 8.36 2.47
C HIS A 147 -5.03 7.05 2.46
N GLY A 148 -4.67 6.11 3.32
CA GLY A 148 -5.39 4.85 3.46
C GLY A 148 -6.80 5.08 3.96
N GLY A 149 -7.78 4.51 3.26
CA GLY A 149 -9.18 4.58 3.69
C GLY A 149 -9.56 3.46 4.66
N ASN A 150 -10.54 3.74 5.51
CA ASN A 150 -11.19 2.76 6.39
C ASN A 150 -10.23 1.98 7.32
N LEU A 151 -9.13 2.63 7.76
CA LEU A 151 -8.14 1.96 8.60
C LEU A 151 -8.65 1.59 9.99
N ALA A 152 -9.72 2.25 10.47
CA ALA A 152 -10.40 1.95 11.73
C ALA A 152 -11.93 2.13 11.60
N SER A 153 -12.51 1.61 10.53
CA SER A 153 -13.96 1.54 10.31
C SER A 153 -14.60 0.40 11.10
N ASP A 154 -15.93 0.30 11.08
CA ASP A 154 -16.66 -0.78 11.75
C ASP A 154 -16.63 -2.12 10.99
N ALA A 155 -15.96 -2.19 9.84
CA ALA A 155 -15.79 -3.42 9.08
C ALA A 155 -14.93 -4.42 9.88
N ALA A 156 -15.30 -5.69 9.84
CA ALA A 156 -14.61 -6.75 10.60
C ALA A 156 -13.13 -6.91 10.17
N ASP A 157 -12.82 -6.62 8.91
CA ASP A 157 -11.49 -6.71 8.31
C ASP A 157 -10.69 -5.38 8.36
N SER A 158 -11.20 -4.39 9.11
CA SER A 158 -10.53 -3.10 9.30
C SER A 158 -9.20 -3.28 10.04
N PRO A 159 -8.10 -2.66 9.60
CA PRO A 159 -6.75 -2.89 10.14
C PRO A 159 -6.62 -2.76 11.65
N TYR A 160 -7.32 -1.80 12.28
CA TYR A 160 -7.22 -1.59 13.73
C TYR A 160 -7.63 -2.81 14.56
N ASN A 161 -8.52 -3.67 14.03
CA ASN A 161 -8.93 -4.92 14.69
C ASN A 161 -7.78 -5.94 14.81
N ASN A 162 -6.76 -5.79 13.97
CA ASN A 162 -5.59 -6.67 13.91
C ASN A 162 -4.35 -6.09 14.61
N ALA A 163 -4.47 -4.95 15.31
CA ALA A 163 -3.33 -4.26 15.92
C ALA A 163 -2.48 -5.15 16.82
N THR A 164 -3.09 -6.04 17.60
CA THR A 164 -2.39 -6.97 18.51
C THR A 164 -1.52 -8.01 17.80
N ARG A 165 -1.69 -8.19 16.48
CA ARG A 165 -0.91 -9.12 15.67
C ARG A 165 0.26 -8.43 14.96
N ILE A 166 0.30 -7.09 14.94
CA ILE A 166 1.33 -6.32 14.25
C ILE A 166 2.60 -6.29 15.10
N LYS A 167 3.70 -6.80 14.58
CA LYS A 167 5.06 -6.65 15.13
C LYS A 167 5.88 -5.59 14.39
N ALA A 168 5.41 -5.18 13.22
CA ALA A 168 6.04 -4.18 12.39
C ALA A 168 5.92 -2.79 13.03
N ARG A 169 6.91 -1.92 12.80
CA ARG A 169 6.71 -0.49 13.00
C ARG A 169 5.72 0.05 11.97
N VAL A 170 4.83 0.94 12.36
CA VAL A 170 3.74 1.44 11.52
C VAL A 170 3.90 2.94 11.26
N TYR A 171 3.71 3.36 10.02
CA TYR A 171 3.59 4.77 9.64
C TYR A 171 2.26 5.02 8.92
N VAL A 172 1.52 6.02 9.36
CA VAL A 172 0.27 6.44 8.69
C VAL A 172 0.36 7.92 8.34
N GLY A 173 0.38 8.21 7.04
CA GLY A 173 0.23 9.58 6.51
C GLY A 173 -1.24 9.83 6.17
N SER A 174 -1.96 10.55 7.05
CA SER A 174 -3.37 10.89 6.85
C SER A 174 -3.52 12.11 5.96
N ALA A 175 -4.42 12.09 4.98
CA ALA A 175 -4.83 13.30 4.28
C ALA A 175 -5.64 14.20 5.22
N GLY A 176 -5.33 15.48 5.24
CA GLY A 176 -6.00 16.45 6.12
C GLY A 176 -7.46 16.69 5.75
N VAL A 177 -7.83 16.39 4.51
CA VAL A 177 -9.21 16.47 3.98
C VAL A 177 -9.58 15.13 3.36
N ASP A 178 -10.07 14.20 4.19
CA ASP A 178 -10.38 12.83 3.74
C ASP A 178 -11.60 12.25 4.47
N LYS A 179 -12.65 11.95 3.70
CA LYS A 179 -13.85 11.30 4.25
C LYS A 179 -13.69 9.80 4.48
N SER A 180 -12.70 9.17 3.86
CA SER A 180 -12.45 7.73 4.00
C SER A 180 -11.66 7.36 5.25
N PHE A 181 -10.98 8.36 5.84
CA PHE A 181 -10.27 8.20 7.11
C PHE A 181 -10.42 9.47 7.97
N PRO A 182 -11.63 9.74 8.50
CA PRO A 182 -11.92 10.91 9.30
C PRO A 182 -11.21 10.89 10.66
N PRO A 183 -11.17 12.02 11.39
CA PRO A 183 -10.48 12.16 12.68
C PRO A 183 -10.86 11.08 13.70
N GLU A 184 -12.12 10.65 13.75
CA GLU A 184 -12.61 9.61 14.64
C GLU A 184 -11.94 8.26 14.39
N GLN A 185 -11.75 7.89 13.12
CA GLN A 185 -11.02 6.68 12.75
C GLN A 185 -9.53 6.81 13.07
N SER A 186 -8.93 7.98 12.86
CA SER A 186 -7.53 8.24 13.20
C SER A 186 -7.30 8.07 14.73
N GLY A 187 -8.19 8.62 15.54
CA GLY A 187 -8.16 8.44 17.00
C GLY A 187 -8.33 6.97 17.41
N ARG A 188 -9.27 6.25 16.81
CA ARG A 188 -9.50 4.81 17.06
C ARG A 188 -8.29 3.96 16.70
N LEU A 189 -7.66 4.23 15.53
CA LEU A 189 -6.45 3.53 15.12
C LEU A 189 -5.29 3.78 16.09
N ALA A 190 -5.05 5.05 16.47
CA ALA A 190 -4.00 5.41 17.42
C ALA A 190 -4.20 4.72 18.77
N GLN A 191 -5.43 4.67 19.26
CA GLN A 191 -5.76 3.97 20.50
C GLN A 191 -5.47 2.46 20.40
N ALA A 192 -5.86 1.81 19.29
CA ALA A 192 -5.65 0.38 19.10
C ALA A 192 -4.15 0.03 19.00
N LEU A 193 -3.38 0.79 18.20
CA LEU A 193 -1.94 0.59 18.07
C LEU A 193 -1.21 0.82 19.38
N ARG A 194 -1.60 1.84 20.15
CA ARG A 194 -1.01 2.13 21.45
C ARG A 194 -1.34 1.05 22.48
N ALA A 195 -2.57 0.57 22.52
CA ALA A 195 -2.99 -0.51 23.42
C ALA A 195 -2.29 -1.85 23.11
N ALA A 196 -1.94 -2.07 21.84
CA ALA A 196 -1.18 -3.23 21.38
C ALA A 196 0.35 -3.05 21.47
N GLU A 197 0.83 -1.92 22.01
CA GLU A 197 2.25 -1.56 22.13
C GLU A 197 3.01 -1.55 20.80
N VAL A 198 2.32 -1.29 19.67
CA VAL A 198 2.93 -1.16 18.35
C VAL A 198 3.67 0.17 18.27
N ASP A 199 4.97 0.15 17.90
CA ASP A 199 5.71 1.37 17.56
C ASP A 199 5.11 2.01 16.30
N HIS A 200 4.59 3.24 16.42
CA HIS A 200 3.87 3.86 15.32
C HIS A 200 3.98 5.38 15.26
N ILE A 201 3.82 5.90 14.06
CA ILE A 201 3.68 7.32 13.75
C ILE A 201 2.39 7.52 12.97
N ILE A 202 1.53 8.44 13.42
CA ILE A 202 0.38 8.93 12.65
C ILE A 202 0.62 10.41 12.41
N GLU A 203 0.85 10.78 11.16
CA GLU A 203 1.14 12.15 10.74
C GLU A 203 0.00 12.71 9.87
N ASN A 204 -0.50 13.90 10.23
CA ASN A 204 -1.52 14.58 9.45
C ASN A 204 -0.87 15.50 8.41
N TYR A 205 -1.24 15.33 7.16
CA TYR A 205 -0.88 16.20 6.04
C TYR A 205 -1.97 17.26 5.85
N ALA A 206 -1.90 18.30 6.67
CA ALA A 206 -2.90 19.36 6.73
C ALA A 206 -3.11 20.01 5.36
N GLY A 207 -4.36 20.17 4.95
CA GLY A 207 -4.74 20.73 3.65
C GLY A 207 -4.65 19.78 2.47
N MET A 208 -3.97 18.63 2.62
CA MET A 208 -3.88 17.64 1.52
C MET A 208 -5.17 16.83 1.39
N ALA A 209 -5.60 16.60 0.16
CA ALA A 209 -6.74 15.76 -0.17
C ALA A 209 -6.34 14.30 -0.36
N HIS A 210 -7.30 13.37 -0.33
CA HIS A 210 -7.07 11.95 -0.60
C HIS A 210 -6.43 11.75 -1.98
N GLY A 211 -5.23 11.19 -2.05
CA GLY A 211 -4.46 10.98 -3.29
C GLY A 211 -3.32 11.98 -3.53
N TRP A 212 -3.09 12.94 -2.63
CA TRP A 212 -2.14 14.04 -2.82
C TRP A 212 -0.73 13.65 -3.26
N CYS A 213 -0.25 12.47 -2.91
CA CYS A 213 1.14 12.05 -3.16
C CYS A 213 1.31 11.13 -4.37
N VAL A 214 0.24 10.81 -5.10
CA VAL A 214 0.31 9.97 -6.31
C VAL A 214 0.30 10.86 -7.55
N PRO A 215 1.33 10.80 -8.43
CA PRO A 215 1.59 11.83 -9.44
C PRO A 215 0.49 12.06 -10.48
N ASP A 216 -0.30 11.05 -10.78
CA ASP A 216 -1.36 11.13 -11.79
C ASP A 216 -2.74 11.47 -11.23
N HIS A 217 -2.87 11.69 -9.91
CA HIS A 217 -4.13 12.15 -9.34
C HIS A 217 -4.36 13.64 -9.60
N GLY A 218 -5.64 14.03 -9.79
CA GLY A 218 -6.00 15.43 -10.00
C GLY A 218 -5.76 16.35 -8.78
N VAL A 219 -5.50 15.76 -7.63
CA VAL A 219 -5.21 16.45 -6.36
C VAL A 219 -3.74 16.35 -5.96
N TYR A 220 -2.86 15.95 -6.89
CA TYR A 220 -1.43 15.85 -6.62
C TYR A 220 -0.87 17.19 -6.16
N ASP A 221 -0.13 17.15 -5.06
CA ASP A 221 0.59 18.29 -4.50
C ASP A 221 2.07 17.92 -4.39
N GLU A 222 2.92 18.62 -5.13
CA GLU A 222 4.35 18.32 -5.21
C GLU A 222 5.06 18.46 -3.86
N ALA A 223 4.76 19.52 -3.11
CA ALA A 223 5.40 19.76 -1.81
C ALA A 223 4.99 18.71 -0.78
N GLY A 224 3.69 18.36 -0.76
CA GLY A 224 3.16 17.26 0.06
C GLY A 224 3.73 15.90 -0.34
N ALA A 225 3.90 15.65 -1.63
CA ALA A 225 4.50 14.43 -2.16
C ALA A 225 6.00 14.32 -1.78
N GLU A 226 6.77 15.40 -1.88
CA GLU A 226 8.17 15.40 -1.44
C GLU A 226 8.31 15.22 0.07
N ARG A 227 7.41 15.80 0.88
CA ARG A 227 7.34 15.52 2.31
C ARG A 227 7.03 14.03 2.57
N HIS A 228 6.07 13.45 1.85
CA HIS A 228 5.75 12.03 1.90
C HIS A 228 7.00 11.18 1.60
N TRP A 229 7.73 11.47 0.52
CA TRP A 229 8.95 10.73 0.15
C TRP A 229 10.00 10.79 1.24
N LYS A 230 10.28 11.98 1.78
CA LYS A 230 11.22 12.14 2.89
C LYS A 230 10.84 11.30 4.11
N ARG A 231 9.54 11.24 4.44
CA ARG A 231 9.04 10.44 5.55
C ARG A 231 9.17 8.94 5.29
N LEU A 232 8.71 8.49 4.11
CA LEU A 232 8.72 7.06 3.74
C LEU A 232 10.15 6.51 3.67
N THR A 233 11.06 7.22 2.99
CA THR A 233 12.44 6.75 2.85
C THR A 233 13.18 6.76 4.18
N GLY A 234 12.99 7.78 5.03
CA GLY A 234 13.54 7.80 6.40
C GLY A 234 12.98 6.66 7.25
N PHE A 235 11.67 6.44 7.22
CA PHE A 235 11.01 5.36 7.96
C PHE A 235 11.53 3.98 7.56
N PHE A 236 11.70 3.71 6.27
CA PHE A 236 12.26 2.45 5.79
C PHE A 236 13.76 2.31 6.11
N ALA A 237 14.54 3.38 5.99
CA ALA A 237 15.95 3.35 6.37
C ALA A 237 16.16 3.04 7.87
N GLU A 238 15.29 3.51 8.74
CA GLU A 238 15.33 3.21 10.18
C GLU A 238 14.90 1.78 10.53
N THR A 239 14.14 1.10 9.64
CA THR A 239 13.41 -0.13 10.00
C THR A 239 13.85 -1.37 9.22
N LEU A 240 14.38 -1.19 8.00
CA LEU A 240 14.71 -2.27 7.07
C LEU A 240 16.23 -2.46 6.85
N THR A 241 17.05 -1.74 7.60
CA THR A 241 18.52 -1.91 7.59
C THR A 241 19.01 -2.95 8.57
#